data_0d6b77350fa7bc1c4ff8d6cf938860a5
#
_entry.id   0d6b77350fa7bc1c4ff8d6cf938860a5
#
_cell.length_a   1.000
_cell.length_b   1.000
_cell.length_c   1.000
_cell.angle_alpha   90.00
_cell.angle_beta   90.00
_cell.angle_gamma   90.00
#
_symmetry.space_group_name_H-M   'P 1'
#
loop_
_entity.id
_entity.type
_entity.pdbx_description
1 polymer ?
#
loop_
_entity_poly.entity_id
_entity_poly.type
_entity_poly.pdbx_seq_one_letter_code
_entity_poly.pdbx_strand_id
1 'polypeptide(L)'
;AIFGIDKNGDQTDGRSDAMKVLSLDAKNNVAKITSIQRDTLIYIPGVKQDFEKLNHAYAYGGATLAMQTINFDLDLTRYVAFNFEGVQHVIDAMGGIELEIKEYEVPYISNVSKSGYQHLSGEQALAYMRVRYADSDYIRMDRQTTVMKAMFSKLTTLGYTELLSLLNDCLPYVETNLTKDEILSLGMQALKVDLGNIQTYQVPRGGYEDINHTVSYNGYSPLYVMNSYQDMVKDLHQNIYGDDNYEPSQTVKDTEAKIYEKFGYVEK
;
A
#
# COMPACT_ATOMS: atom_id res chain seq x y z
N ALA A 1 -1.26 1.34 8.60
CA ALA A 1 -0.58 0.91 7.36
C ALA A 1 -1.16 -0.40 6.84
N ILE A 2 -1.09 -0.61 5.52
CA ILE A 2 -1.49 -1.87 4.87
C ILE A 2 -0.32 -2.34 4.01
N PHE A 3 0.09 -3.60 4.21
CA PHE A 3 1.19 -4.22 3.48
C PHE A 3 0.72 -5.45 2.70
N GLY A 4 1.06 -5.50 1.41
CA GLY A 4 0.97 -6.71 0.60
C GLY A 4 2.34 -7.35 0.47
N ILE A 5 2.50 -8.56 0.98
CA ILE A 5 3.79 -9.23 1.10
C ILE A 5 3.96 -10.24 -0.02
N ASP A 6 5.05 -10.10 -0.76
CA ASP A 6 5.48 -11.09 -1.76
C ASP A 6 6.14 -12.27 -1.04
N LYS A 7 5.30 -13.16 -0.52
CA LYS A 7 5.69 -14.31 0.28
C LYS A 7 4.80 -15.49 -0.05
N ASN A 8 5.39 -16.66 -0.26
CA ASN A 8 4.68 -17.92 -0.42
C ASN A 8 4.92 -18.81 0.80
N GLY A 9 3.84 -19.25 1.45
CA GLY A 9 3.91 -20.12 2.62
C GLY A 9 4.76 -19.54 3.77
N ASP A 10 5.63 -20.37 4.35
CA ASP A 10 6.42 -20.05 5.56
C ASP A 10 7.75 -19.30 5.28
N GLN A 11 7.93 -18.72 4.11
CA GLN A 11 9.13 -17.91 3.83
C GLN A 11 9.25 -16.77 4.85
N THR A 12 10.45 -16.53 5.37
CA THR A 12 10.69 -15.50 6.41
C THR A 12 11.12 -14.15 5.85
N ASP A 13 11.48 -14.09 4.56
CA ASP A 13 12.16 -12.97 3.89
C ASP A 13 11.30 -12.26 2.83
N GLY A 14 9.97 -12.33 2.97
CA GLY A 14 9.05 -11.61 2.08
C GLY A 14 9.26 -10.10 2.10
N ARG A 15 9.04 -9.43 0.95
CA ARG A 15 9.10 -7.97 0.82
C ARG A 15 7.68 -7.39 0.73
N SER A 16 7.50 -6.17 1.24
CA SER A 16 6.23 -5.45 1.11
C SER A 16 6.12 -4.82 -0.29
N ASP A 17 5.65 -5.58 -1.25
CA ASP A 17 5.50 -5.12 -2.64
C ASP A 17 4.30 -4.19 -2.86
N ALA A 18 3.37 -4.14 -1.90
CA ALA A 18 2.34 -3.13 -1.78
C ALA A 18 2.44 -2.47 -0.41
N MET A 19 2.51 -1.14 -0.39
CA MET A 19 2.53 -0.35 0.84
C MET A 19 1.52 0.77 0.70
N LYS A 20 0.55 0.81 1.61
CA LYS A 20 -0.53 1.77 1.56
C LYS A 20 -0.87 2.30 2.95
N VAL A 21 -1.32 3.55 2.99
CA VAL A 21 -1.92 4.15 4.18
C VAL A 21 -3.41 4.33 3.90
N LEU A 22 -4.26 3.70 4.72
CA LEU A 22 -5.69 3.95 4.73
C LEU A 22 -5.99 4.99 5.80
N SER A 23 -6.65 6.08 5.42
CA SER A 23 -7.15 7.08 6.34
C SER A 23 -8.67 7.21 6.23
N LEU A 24 -9.33 7.29 7.38
CA LEU A 24 -10.79 7.41 7.51
C LEU A 24 -11.10 8.69 8.27
N ASP A 25 -11.70 9.66 7.60
CA ASP A 25 -12.20 10.89 8.20
C ASP A 25 -13.73 10.82 8.30
N ALA A 26 -14.21 10.28 9.41
CA ALA A 26 -15.65 10.14 9.66
C ALA A 26 -16.36 11.49 9.84
N LYS A 27 -15.62 12.56 10.18
CA LYS A 27 -16.19 13.91 10.34
C LYS A 27 -16.54 14.52 8.99
N ASN A 28 -15.66 14.34 8.00
CA ASN A 28 -15.84 14.89 6.65
C ASN A 28 -16.40 13.84 5.66
N ASN A 29 -16.74 12.64 6.12
CA ASN A 29 -17.25 11.54 5.29
C ASN A 29 -16.28 11.15 4.16
N VAL A 30 -14.97 11.08 4.44
CA VAL A 30 -13.93 10.83 3.45
C VAL A 30 -13.10 9.62 3.85
N ALA A 31 -12.88 8.72 2.90
CA ALA A 31 -11.86 7.68 2.97
C ALA A 31 -10.78 7.93 1.91
N LYS A 32 -9.51 7.73 2.27
CA LYS A 32 -8.37 7.90 1.36
C LYS A 32 -7.45 6.69 1.41
N ILE A 33 -6.93 6.28 0.25
CA ILE A 33 -5.87 5.29 0.12
C ILE A 33 -4.65 5.97 -0.49
N THR A 34 -3.58 6.10 0.28
CA THR A 34 -2.29 6.60 -0.20
C THR A 34 -1.36 5.44 -0.48
N SER A 35 -0.92 5.29 -1.71
CA SER A 35 0.05 4.29 -2.15
C SER A 35 1.47 4.83 -2.05
N ILE A 36 2.40 4.05 -1.52
CA ILE A 36 3.81 4.43 -1.37
C ILE A 36 4.65 3.54 -2.28
N GLN A 37 5.49 4.17 -3.13
CA GLN A 37 6.30 3.48 -4.13
C GLN A 37 7.43 2.68 -3.45
N ARG A 38 7.48 1.37 -3.72
CA ARG A 38 8.35 0.40 -3.06
C ARG A 38 9.84 0.58 -3.36
N ASP A 39 10.19 1.11 -4.54
CA ASP A 39 11.58 1.27 -5.00
C ASP A 39 12.17 2.62 -4.58
N THR A 40 11.46 3.40 -3.75
CA THR A 40 11.97 4.63 -3.13
C THR A 40 13.22 4.31 -2.30
N LEU A 41 14.32 5.02 -2.57
CA LEU A 41 15.53 4.95 -1.76
C LEU A 41 15.25 5.63 -0.42
N ILE A 42 15.50 4.92 0.67
CA ILE A 42 15.27 5.44 2.02
C ILE A 42 16.33 4.94 2.99
N TYR A 43 16.54 5.67 4.07
CA TYR A 43 17.29 5.21 5.22
C TYR A 43 16.42 4.27 6.06
N ILE A 44 16.91 3.05 6.30
CA ILE A 44 16.22 2.06 7.14
C ILE A 44 17.01 1.94 8.46
N PRO A 45 16.45 2.40 9.59
CA PRO A 45 17.18 2.42 10.84
C PRO A 45 17.48 1.03 11.39
N GLY A 46 18.68 0.85 11.95
CA GLY A 46 19.05 -0.38 12.64
C GLY A 46 19.44 -1.56 11.77
N VAL A 47 19.51 -1.38 10.44
CA VAL A 47 20.00 -2.42 9.52
C VAL A 47 21.42 -2.11 9.03
N LYS A 48 22.16 -3.15 8.66
CA LYS A 48 23.57 -3.02 8.23
C LYS A 48 23.71 -2.19 6.94
N GLN A 49 22.73 -2.29 6.05
CA GLN A 49 22.68 -1.58 4.79
C GLN A 49 21.90 -0.29 4.91
N ASP A 50 22.22 0.60 5.75
CA ASP A 50 21.54 1.87 6.08
C ASP A 50 20.54 2.41 5.04
N PHE A 51 20.88 2.31 3.74
CA PHE A 51 20.06 2.79 2.61
C PHE A 51 19.70 1.64 1.68
N GLU A 52 18.40 1.49 1.42
CA GLU A 52 17.85 0.42 0.60
C GLU A 52 16.54 0.85 -0.06
N LYS A 53 15.97 -0.05 -0.87
CA LYS A 53 14.57 0.07 -1.29
C LYS A 53 13.66 0.05 -0.07
N LEU A 54 12.68 0.91 -0.05
CA LEU A 54 11.74 1.05 1.05
C LEU A 54 11.05 -0.28 1.41
N ASN A 55 10.70 -1.10 0.42
CA ASN A 55 10.06 -2.40 0.64
C ASN A 55 10.96 -3.46 1.31
N HIS A 56 12.29 -3.25 1.37
CA HIS A 56 13.20 -4.15 2.07
C HIS A 56 13.07 -4.03 3.59
N ALA A 57 12.54 -2.94 4.12
CA ALA A 57 12.31 -2.77 5.54
C ALA A 57 11.49 -3.93 6.13
N TYR A 58 10.51 -4.45 5.38
CA TYR A 58 9.73 -5.60 5.82
C TYR A 58 10.58 -6.87 5.94
N ALA A 59 11.46 -7.15 4.98
CA ALA A 59 12.35 -8.31 5.01
C ALA A 59 13.34 -8.28 6.18
N TYR A 60 13.73 -7.07 6.63
CA TYR A 60 14.69 -6.90 7.74
C TYR A 60 14.05 -6.92 9.12
N GLY A 61 12.84 -6.42 9.27
CA GLY A 61 12.22 -6.28 10.61
C GLY A 61 10.70 -6.40 10.61
N GLY A 62 10.13 -7.08 9.61
CA GLY A 62 8.69 -7.33 9.52
C GLY A 62 7.85 -6.06 9.39
N ALA A 63 6.56 -6.20 9.66
CA ALA A 63 5.59 -5.11 9.54
C ALA A 63 5.92 -3.91 10.44
N THR A 64 6.51 -4.14 11.60
CA THR A 64 6.88 -3.06 12.54
C THR A 64 7.94 -2.14 11.95
N LEU A 65 9.06 -2.69 11.43
CA LEU A 65 10.10 -1.87 10.81
C LEU A 65 9.61 -1.23 9.51
N ALA A 66 8.83 -1.97 8.70
CA ALA A 66 8.22 -1.40 7.50
C ALA A 66 7.31 -0.21 7.84
N MET A 67 6.47 -0.32 8.86
CA MET A 67 5.60 0.77 9.32
C MET A 67 6.41 1.97 9.83
N GLN A 68 7.46 1.74 10.62
CA GLN A 68 8.36 2.80 11.08
C GLN A 68 9.04 3.51 9.90
N THR A 69 9.46 2.76 8.89
CA THR A 69 10.17 3.29 7.71
C THR A 69 9.25 4.14 6.82
N ILE A 70 7.96 3.77 6.67
CA ILE A 70 6.97 4.56 5.91
C ILE A 70 6.25 5.61 6.75
N ASN A 71 6.66 5.80 8.01
CA ASN A 71 5.93 6.68 8.92
C ASN A 71 5.85 8.12 8.41
N PHE A 72 6.95 8.69 7.89
CA PHE A 72 6.97 10.02 7.30
C PHE A 72 6.21 11.07 8.13
N ASP A 73 6.43 11.03 9.45
CA ASP A 73 5.75 11.88 10.44
C ASP A 73 4.21 11.67 10.54
N LEU A 74 3.67 10.57 10.02
CA LEU A 74 2.23 10.29 9.99
C LEU A 74 1.68 9.64 11.28
N ASP A 75 2.51 9.44 12.30
CA ASP A 75 2.15 8.78 13.57
C ASP A 75 1.50 7.40 13.39
N LEU A 76 1.96 6.64 12.39
CA LEU A 76 1.46 5.31 12.12
C LEU A 76 1.78 4.35 13.28
N THR A 77 0.74 3.76 13.87
CA THR A 77 0.86 2.82 14.99
C THR A 77 0.18 1.48 14.74
N ARG A 78 -0.61 1.38 13.69
CA ARG A 78 -1.41 0.20 13.36
C ARG A 78 -1.10 -0.28 11.97
N TYR A 79 -1.03 -1.61 11.81
CA TYR A 79 -0.82 -2.23 10.52
C TYR A 79 -1.68 -3.47 10.30
N VAL A 80 -1.87 -3.78 9.02
CA VAL A 80 -2.43 -5.03 8.51
C VAL A 80 -1.53 -5.49 7.37
N ALA A 81 -1.06 -6.73 7.41
CA ALA A 81 -0.25 -7.32 6.36
C ALA A 81 -0.88 -8.60 5.83
N PHE A 82 -0.90 -8.73 4.51
CA PHE A 82 -1.43 -9.87 3.79
C PHE A 82 -0.34 -10.46 2.90
N ASN A 83 -0.22 -11.77 2.86
CA ASN A 83 0.47 -12.47 1.79
C ASN A 83 -0.53 -12.81 0.65
N PHE A 84 -0.07 -13.48 -0.39
CA PHE A 84 -0.91 -13.87 -1.53
C PHE A 84 -2.09 -14.76 -1.14
N GLU A 85 -1.84 -15.75 -0.28
CA GLU A 85 -2.86 -16.67 0.22
C GLU A 85 -3.91 -15.92 1.04
N GLY A 86 -3.48 -15.00 1.90
CA GLY A 86 -4.39 -14.17 2.69
C GLY A 86 -5.29 -13.29 1.84
N VAL A 87 -4.76 -12.66 0.80
CA VAL A 87 -5.57 -11.85 -0.13
C VAL A 87 -6.62 -12.70 -0.84
N GLN A 88 -6.22 -13.88 -1.37
CA GLN A 88 -7.16 -14.80 -2.02
C GLN A 88 -8.26 -15.21 -1.06
N HIS A 89 -7.88 -15.66 0.15
CA HIS A 89 -8.84 -16.14 1.14
C HIS A 89 -9.85 -15.07 1.55
N VAL A 90 -9.39 -13.83 1.80
CA VAL A 90 -10.28 -12.72 2.17
C VAL A 90 -11.29 -12.43 1.06
N ILE A 91 -10.85 -12.38 -0.21
CA ILE A 91 -11.73 -12.11 -1.35
C ILE A 91 -12.74 -13.26 -1.53
N ASP A 92 -12.29 -14.53 -1.42
CA ASP A 92 -13.17 -15.69 -1.55
C ASP A 92 -14.19 -15.76 -0.41
N ALA A 93 -13.77 -15.46 0.83
CA ALA A 93 -14.67 -15.40 2.00
C ALA A 93 -15.75 -14.31 1.87
N MET A 94 -15.46 -13.23 1.12
CA MET A 94 -16.44 -12.19 0.77
C MET A 94 -17.38 -12.60 -0.38
N GLY A 95 -17.18 -13.78 -0.96
CA GLY A 95 -17.92 -14.25 -2.13
C GLY A 95 -17.45 -13.62 -3.45
N GLY A 96 -16.19 -13.23 -3.54
CA GLY A 96 -15.60 -12.56 -4.71
C GLY A 96 -15.89 -11.06 -4.78
N ILE A 97 -15.30 -10.42 -5.79
CA ILE A 97 -15.43 -8.97 -6.03
C ILE A 97 -15.75 -8.68 -7.50
N GLU A 98 -16.42 -7.55 -7.75
CA GLU A 98 -16.69 -7.06 -9.10
C GLU A 98 -15.62 -6.07 -9.54
N LEU A 99 -14.99 -6.32 -10.69
CA LEU A 99 -13.99 -5.43 -11.28
C LEU A 99 -14.23 -5.23 -12.79
N GLU A 100 -13.91 -4.05 -13.27
CA GLU A 100 -13.84 -3.77 -14.69
C GLU A 100 -12.46 -4.18 -15.24
N ILE A 101 -12.45 -5.18 -16.13
CA ILE A 101 -11.24 -5.71 -16.76
C ILE A 101 -11.08 -5.10 -18.14
N LYS A 102 -9.91 -4.52 -18.43
CA LYS A 102 -9.58 -3.96 -19.73
C LYS A 102 -9.17 -5.08 -20.71
N GLU A 103 -9.36 -4.83 -22.01
CA GLU A 103 -9.07 -5.83 -23.05
C GLU A 103 -7.67 -6.43 -22.95
N TYR A 104 -6.66 -5.58 -22.73
CA TYR A 104 -5.26 -6.01 -22.62
C TYR A 104 -4.93 -6.76 -21.33
N GLU A 105 -5.79 -6.75 -20.31
CA GLU A 105 -5.62 -7.47 -19.04
C GLU A 105 -6.17 -8.89 -19.10
N VAL A 106 -7.15 -9.14 -19.99
CA VAL A 106 -7.80 -10.44 -20.14
C VAL A 106 -6.81 -11.62 -20.24
N PRO A 107 -5.73 -11.56 -21.06
CA PRO A 107 -4.80 -12.67 -21.22
C PRO A 107 -4.05 -13.07 -19.95
N TYR A 108 -4.02 -12.22 -18.93
CA TYR A 108 -3.29 -12.43 -17.67
C TYR A 108 -4.14 -12.99 -16.53
N ILE A 109 -5.46 -13.15 -16.75
CA ILE A 109 -6.39 -13.58 -15.71
C ILE A 109 -7.05 -14.90 -16.17
N SER A 110 -6.74 -15.98 -15.48
CA SER A 110 -7.29 -17.30 -15.80
C SER A 110 -8.82 -17.30 -15.77
N ASN A 111 -9.43 -17.96 -16.75
CA ASN A 111 -10.91 -18.10 -16.87
C ASN A 111 -11.67 -16.77 -17.06
N VAL A 112 -10.98 -15.68 -17.42
CA VAL A 112 -11.61 -14.45 -17.93
C VAL A 112 -11.42 -14.42 -19.44
N SER A 113 -12.54 -14.37 -20.20
CA SER A 113 -12.52 -14.48 -21.65
C SER A 113 -12.88 -13.20 -22.39
N LYS A 114 -13.31 -12.17 -21.67
CA LYS A 114 -13.73 -10.87 -22.22
C LYS A 114 -13.47 -9.73 -21.25
N SER A 115 -13.34 -8.54 -21.78
CA SER A 115 -13.25 -7.28 -21.01
C SER A 115 -14.63 -6.85 -20.45
N GLY A 116 -14.62 -5.80 -19.65
CA GLY A 116 -15.77 -5.22 -18.96
C GLY A 116 -15.89 -5.72 -17.52
N TYR A 117 -17.04 -5.47 -16.88
CA TYR A 117 -17.28 -5.88 -15.51
C TYR A 117 -17.33 -7.41 -15.41
N GLN A 118 -16.53 -7.96 -14.50
CA GLN A 118 -16.39 -9.39 -14.24
C GLN A 118 -16.46 -9.64 -12.74
N HIS A 119 -17.13 -10.73 -12.36
CA HIS A 119 -17.03 -11.27 -11.02
C HIS A 119 -15.76 -12.11 -10.89
N LEU A 120 -14.85 -11.71 -9.99
CA LEU A 120 -13.55 -12.34 -9.81
C LEU A 120 -13.48 -13.08 -8.48
N SER A 121 -12.94 -14.30 -8.52
CA SER A 121 -12.49 -15.03 -7.34
C SER A 121 -11.20 -14.39 -6.77
N GLY A 122 -10.79 -14.84 -5.58
CA GLY A 122 -9.53 -14.40 -4.98
C GLY A 122 -8.31 -14.68 -5.85
N GLU A 123 -8.25 -15.86 -6.50
CA GLU A 123 -7.18 -16.20 -7.46
C GLU A 123 -7.14 -15.24 -8.65
N GLN A 124 -8.29 -14.95 -9.23
CA GLN A 124 -8.41 -14.04 -10.38
C GLN A 124 -8.07 -12.59 -10.01
N ALA A 125 -8.54 -12.12 -8.87
CA ALA A 125 -8.21 -10.80 -8.35
C ALA A 125 -6.71 -10.66 -8.04
N LEU A 126 -6.08 -11.71 -7.49
CA LEU A 126 -4.65 -11.73 -7.26
C LEU A 126 -3.87 -11.71 -8.59
N ALA A 127 -4.30 -12.47 -9.60
CA ALA A 127 -3.71 -12.44 -10.94
C ALA A 127 -3.78 -11.02 -11.54
N TYR A 128 -4.95 -10.36 -11.43
CA TYR A 128 -5.13 -8.97 -11.86
C TYR A 128 -4.16 -8.00 -11.17
N MET A 129 -4.02 -8.08 -9.84
CA MET A 129 -3.08 -7.22 -9.08
C MET A 129 -1.61 -7.44 -9.46
N ARG A 130 -1.26 -8.60 -10.00
CA ARG A 130 0.11 -9.00 -10.33
C ARG A 130 0.48 -8.76 -11.79
N VAL A 131 -0.41 -8.29 -12.64
CA VAL A 131 -0.11 -7.97 -14.04
C VAL A 131 1.02 -6.94 -14.10
N ARG A 132 2.17 -7.33 -14.68
CA ARG A 132 3.39 -6.51 -14.80
C ARG A 132 3.79 -6.25 -16.24
N TYR A 133 3.54 -7.22 -17.12
CA TYR A 133 4.11 -7.21 -18.47
C TYR A 133 3.44 -6.24 -19.45
N ALA A 134 2.29 -5.72 -19.06
CA ALA A 134 1.53 -4.78 -19.87
C ALA A 134 1.82 -3.31 -19.53
N ASP A 135 2.45 -3.01 -18.34
CA ASP A 135 2.43 -1.66 -17.79
C ASP A 135 3.55 -1.35 -16.78
N SER A 136 3.63 -0.08 -16.36
CA SER A 136 4.54 0.42 -15.35
C SER A 136 4.18 -0.08 -13.94
N ASP A 137 5.12 0.06 -12.99
CA ASP A 137 4.89 -0.25 -11.57
C ASP A 137 3.78 0.63 -10.96
N TYR A 138 3.60 1.86 -11.44
CA TYR A 138 2.50 2.75 -11.03
C TYR A 138 1.13 2.18 -11.38
N ILE A 139 0.95 1.64 -12.59
CA ILE A 139 -0.31 1.02 -13.00
C ILE A 139 -0.60 -0.25 -12.19
N ARG A 140 0.44 -1.00 -11.80
CA ARG A 140 0.28 -2.11 -10.85
C ARG A 140 -0.23 -1.61 -9.48
N MET A 141 0.31 -0.50 -8.97
CA MET A 141 -0.17 0.10 -7.72
C MET A 141 -1.63 0.54 -7.83
N ASP A 142 -2.06 1.04 -9.00
CA ASP A 142 -3.46 1.40 -9.28
C ASP A 142 -4.37 0.16 -9.28
N ARG A 143 -3.94 -0.96 -9.88
CA ARG A 143 -4.70 -2.22 -9.83
C ARG A 143 -4.89 -2.72 -8.41
N GLN A 144 -3.84 -2.69 -7.58
CA GLN A 144 -3.95 -3.04 -6.18
C GLN A 144 -4.94 -2.13 -5.44
N THR A 145 -4.93 -0.84 -5.74
CA THR A 145 -5.88 0.13 -5.17
C THR A 145 -7.31 -0.15 -5.65
N THR A 146 -7.49 -0.51 -6.92
CA THR A 146 -8.79 -0.88 -7.49
C THR A 146 -9.38 -2.11 -6.80
N VAL A 147 -8.58 -3.16 -6.58
CA VAL A 147 -9.02 -4.34 -5.81
C VAL A 147 -9.41 -3.95 -4.39
N MET A 148 -8.61 -3.14 -3.69
CA MET A 148 -8.95 -2.67 -2.34
C MET A 148 -10.27 -1.89 -2.30
N LYS A 149 -10.51 -1.00 -3.27
CA LYS A 149 -11.78 -0.27 -3.39
C LYS A 149 -12.96 -1.23 -3.58
N ALA A 150 -12.82 -2.24 -4.43
CA ALA A 150 -13.87 -3.25 -4.64
C ALA A 150 -14.13 -4.07 -3.37
N MET A 151 -13.08 -4.45 -2.63
CA MET A 151 -13.22 -5.11 -1.32
C MET A 151 -13.96 -4.21 -0.32
N PHE A 152 -13.58 -2.95 -0.18
CA PHE A 152 -14.27 -2.02 0.71
C PHE A 152 -15.74 -1.80 0.29
N SER A 153 -16.01 -1.63 -0.99
CA SER A 153 -17.37 -1.53 -1.51
C SER A 153 -18.18 -2.77 -1.16
N LYS A 154 -17.62 -3.97 -1.30
CA LYS A 154 -18.28 -5.22 -0.93
C LYS A 154 -18.58 -5.28 0.57
N LEU A 155 -17.63 -4.85 1.43
CA LEU A 155 -17.84 -4.84 2.88
C LEU A 155 -19.05 -3.99 3.30
N THR A 156 -19.37 -2.91 2.58
CA THR A 156 -20.54 -2.07 2.88
C THR A 156 -21.87 -2.74 2.60
N THR A 157 -21.87 -3.82 1.83
CA THR A 157 -23.11 -4.60 1.52
C THR A 157 -23.38 -5.69 2.54
N LEU A 158 -22.43 -5.99 3.44
CA LEU A 158 -22.55 -7.06 4.42
C LEU A 158 -23.26 -6.57 5.69
N GLY A 159 -24.07 -7.43 6.27
CA GLY A 159 -24.66 -7.20 7.59
C GLY A 159 -23.64 -7.40 8.72
N TYR A 160 -23.99 -6.95 9.93
CA TYR A 160 -23.08 -7.05 11.09
C TYR A 160 -22.64 -8.49 11.40
N THR A 161 -23.56 -9.45 11.31
CA THR A 161 -23.25 -10.88 11.56
C THR A 161 -22.30 -11.44 10.50
N GLU A 162 -22.48 -11.06 9.24
CA GLU A 162 -21.61 -11.44 8.12
C GLU A 162 -20.20 -10.85 8.28
N LEU A 163 -20.11 -9.58 8.70
CA LEU A 163 -18.81 -8.92 8.99
C LEU A 163 -18.07 -9.61 10.14
N LEU A 164 -18.78 -10.03 11.19
CA LEU A 164 -18.16 -10.78 12.31
C LEU A 164 -17.67 -12.16 11.86
N SER A 165 -18.44 -12.87 11.04
CA SER A 165 -18.03 -14.16 10.48
C SER A 165 -16.78 -13.98 9.61
N LEU A 166 -16.84 -13.03 8.66
CA LEU A 166 -15.73 -12.71 7.78
C LEU A 166 -14.45 -12.37 8.55
N LEU A 167 -14.56 -11.56 9.61
CA LEU A 167 -13.42 -11.20 10.46
C LEU A 167 -12.80 -12.46 11.08
N ASN A 168 -13.60 -13.34 11.67
CA ASN A 168 -13.08 -14.55 12.31
C ASN A 168 -12.44 -15.50 11.28
N ASP A 169 -12.99 -15.60 10.09
CA ASP A 169 -12.50 -16.46 9.01
C ASP A 169 -11.19 -15.92 8.41
N CYS A 170 -11.03 -14.60 8.37
CA CYS A 170 -9.85 -13.95 7.74
C CYS A 170 -8.68 -13.74 8.70
N LEU A 171 -8.91 -13.63 10.03
CA LEU A 171 -7.85 -13.36 11.01
C LEU A 171 -6.64 -14.33 10.94
N PRO A 172 -6.80 -15.65 10.70
CA PRO A 172 -5.67 -16.57 10.58
C PRO A 172 -4.74 -16.28 9.39
N TYR A 173 -5.22 -15.54 8.39
CA TYR A 173 -4.52 -15.24 7.14
C TYR A 173 -3.94 -13.81 7.09
N VAL A 174 -4.04 -13.09 8.22
CA VAL A 174 -3.66 -11.67 8.31
C VAL A 174 -2.71 -11.47 9.47
N GLU A 175 -1.58 -10.83 9.21
CA GLU A 175 -0.69 -10.36 10.27
C GLU A 175 -1.09 -8.93 10.65
N THR A 176 -1.36 -8.68 11.94
CA THR A 176 -1.75 -7.35 12.40
C THR A 176 -1.41 -7.16 13.88
N ASN A 177 -1.17 -5.91 14.29
CA ASN A 177 -1.10 -5.52 15.69
C ASN A 177 -2.41 -4.94 16.23
N LEU A 178 -3.49 -4.98 15.44
CA LEU A 178 -4.83 -4.60 15.88
C LEU A 178 -5.46 -5.71 16.72
N THR A 179 -6.10 -5.35 17.81
CA THR A 179 -7.02 -6.23 18.54
C THR A 179 -8.33 -6.42 17.77
N LYS A 180 -9.08 -7.48 18.10
CA LYS A 180 -10.42 -7.71 17.50
C LYS A 180 -11.35 -6.51 17.71
N ASP A 181 -11.32 -5.91 18.89
CA ASP A 181 -12.17 -4.74 19.20
C ASP A 181 -11.77 -3.51 18.39
N GLU A 182 -10.47 -3.29 18.19
CA GLU A 182 -9.98 -2.21 17.32
C GLU A 182 -10.40 -2.45 15.86
N ILE A 183 -10.32 -3.68 15.34
CA ILE A 183 -10.76 -3.99 13.97
C ILE A 183 -12.27 -3.74 13.83
N LEU A 184 -13.08 -4.18 14.80
CA LEU A 184 -14.52 -3.93 14.79
C LEU A 184 -14.83 -2.42 14.86
N SER A 185 -14.12 -1.70 15.72
CA SER A 185 -14.27 -0.23 15.84
C SER A 185 -13.92 0.47 14.53
N LEU A 186 -12.82 0.09 13.88
CA LEU A 186 -12.44 0.62 12.56
C LEU A 186 -13.47 0.26 11.49
N GLY A 187 -13.98 -0.97 11.50
CA GLY A 187 -15.05 -1.40 10.61
C GLY A 187 -16.32 -0.54 10.78
N MET A 188 -16.72 -0.27 12.01
CA MET A 188 -17.86 0.61 12.31
C MET A 188 -17.61 2.07 11.91
N GLN A 189 -16.37 2.54 11.97
CA GLN A 189 -16.00 3.88 11.47
C GLN A 189 -16.00 3.90 9.94
N ALA A 190 -15.51 2.84 9.30
CA ALA A 190 -15.53 2.70 7.85
C ALA A 190 -16.95 2.75 7.27
N LEU A 191 -17.96 2.21 7.97
CA LEU A 191 -19.37 2.32 7.57
C LEU A 191 -19.93 3.76 7.66
N LYS A 192 -19.23 4.69 8.31
CA LYS A 192 -19.63 6.10 8.42
C LYS A 192 -18.99 6.99 7.37
N VAL A 193 -18.15 6.45 6.51
CA VAL A 193 -17.51 7.17 5.42
C VAL A 193 -18.00 6.64 4.07
N ASP A 194 -17.94 7.49 3.06
CA ASP A 194 -18.32 7.10 1.70
C ASP A 194 -17.23 6.18 1.09
N LEU A 195 -17.37 4.87 1.33
CA LEU A 195 -16.50 3.87 0.74
C LEU A 195 -16.77 3.65 -0.77
N GLY A 196 -17.86 4.20 -1.31
CA GLY A 196 -18.12 4.20 -2.75
C GLY A 196 -17.26 5.23 -3.50
N ASN A 197 -16.75 6.26 -2.79
CA ASN A 197 -15.93 7.33 -3.37
C ASN A 197 -14.59 7.49 -2.63
N ILE A 198 -13.83 6.40 -2.52
CA ILE A 198 -12.50 6.44 -1.90
C ILE A 198 -11.55 7.25 -2.77
N GLN A 199 -10.99 8.31 -2.19
CA GLN A 199 -9.95 9.11 -2.81
C GLN A 199 -8.63 8.34 -2.85
N THR A 200 -7.87 8.48 -3.93
CA THR A 200 -6.59 7.79 -4.08
C THR A 200 -5.47 8.77 -4.34
N TYR A 201 -4.35 8.50 -3.72
CA TYR A 201 -3.12 9.27 -3.84
C TYR A 201 -1.91 8.34 -3.95
N GLN A 202 -0.82 8.83 -4.57
CA GLN A 202 0.44 8.08 -4.68
C GLN A 202 1.62 8.96 -4.28
N VAL A 203 2.60 8.39 -3.61
CA VAL A 203 3.87 9.03 -3.30
C VAL A 203 5.01 8.14 -3.80
N PRO A 204 5.96 8.69 -4.54
CA PRO A 204 5.94 10.00 -5.21
C PRO A 204 4.76 10.14 -6.17
N ARG A 205 4.37 11.37 -6.51
CA ARG A 205 3.28 11.65 -7.45
C ARG A 205 3.56 11.01 -8.80
N GLY A 206 2.50 10.61 -9.49
CA GLY A 206 2.56 9.78 -10.68
C GLY A 206 3.49 10.27 -11.78
N GLY A 207 4.10 9.34 -12.51
CA GLY A 207 4.85 9.62 -13.73
C GLY A 207 6.33 9.96 -13.54
N TYR A 208 6.90 9.67 -12.40
CA TYR A 208 8.33 9.92 -12.11
C TYR A 208 8.72 11.40 -11.99
N GLU A 209 7.76 12.33 -11.95
CA GLU A 209 8.04 13.77 -11.86
C GLU A 209 8.74 14.16 -10.57
N ASP A 210 8.42 13.50 -9.46
CA ASP A 210 9.02 13.74 -8.15
C ASP A 210 10.34 12.98 -7.95
N ILE A 211 10.76 12.16 -8.93
CA ILE A 211 12.02 11.43 -8.86
C ILE A 211 13.14 12.29 -9.44
N ASN A 212 14.19 12.54 -8.64
CA ASN A 212 15.36 13.27 -9.06
C ASN A 212 16.18 12.45 -10.06
N HIS A 213 16.61 11.27 -9.64
CA HIS A 213 17.35 10.33 -10.47
C HIS A 213 17.22 8.90 -9.91
N THR A 214 17.75 7.95 -10.65
CA THR A 214 17.81 6.56 -10.21
C THR A 214 19.24 6.14 -9.95
N VAL A 215 19.42 5.30 -8.93
CA VAL A 215 20.73 4.75 -8.59
C VAL A 215 20.67 3.22 -8.53
N SER A 216 21.85 2.60 -8.61
CA SER A 216 22.05 1.19 -8.30
C SER A 216 22.91 1.10 -7.05
N TYR A 217 22.45 0.36 -6.04
CA TYR A 217 23.15 0.24 -4.78
C TYR A 217 22.93 -1.14 -4.16
N ASN A 218 23.97 -1.73 -3.57
CA ASN A 218 23.96 -3.04 -2.93
C ASN A 218 23.37 -4.19 -3.81
N GLY A 219 23.57 -4.11 -5.14
CA GLY A 219 23.06 -5.09 -6.10
C GLY A 219 21.59 -4.90 -6.50
N TYR A 220 20.94 -3.86 -6.03
CA TYR A 220 19.55 -3.51 -6.38
C TYR A 220 19.48 -2.33 -7.34
N SER A 221 18.54 -2.39 -8.29
CA SER A 221 18.27 -1.34 -9.29
C SER A 221 16.85 -1.52 -9.85
N PRO A 222 16.12 -0.43 -10.18
CA PRO A 222 16.43 0.93 -9.79
C PRO A 222 16.09 1.20 -8.33
N LEU A 223 16.76 2.21 -7.72
CA LEU A 223 16.33 2.87 -6.50
C LEU A 223 16.06 4.33 -6.83
N TYR A 224 14.92 4.85 -6.40
CA TYR A 224 14.46 6.19 -6.73
C TYR A 224 14.89 7.20 -5.67
N VAL A 225 15.77 8.13 -6.04
CA VAL A 225 16.11 9.31 -5.22
C VAL A 225 15.06 10.38 -5.50
N MET A 226 14.38 10.89 -4.48
CA MET A 226 13.34 11.91 -4.63
C MET A 226 13.92 13.29 -4.92
N ASN A 227 13.15 14.17 -5.58
CA ASN A 227 13.48 15.58 -5.73
C ASN A 227 13.51 16.26 -4.36
N SER A 228 12.58 15.93 -3.46
CA SER A 228 12.56 16.38 -2.08
C SER A 228 11.74 15.38 -1.23
N TYR A 229 12.38 14.82 -0.22
CA TYR A 229 11.68 13.99 0.78
C TYR A 229 10.86 14.88 1.72
N GLN A 230 11.29 16.11 1.95
CA GLN A 230 10.53 17.08 2.75
C GLN A 230 9.22 17.45 2.06
N ASP A 231 9.23 17.74 0.75
CA ASP A 231 8.01 18.06 0.01
C ASP A 231 7.11 16.84 -0.12
N MET A 232 7.65 15.63 -0.27
CA MET A 232 6.88 14.40 -0.23
C MET A 232 6.12 14.24 1.10
N VAL A 233 6.76 14.57 2.23
CA VAL A 233 6.11 14.51 3.55
C VAL A 233 5.05 15.60 3.71
N LYS A 234 5.29 16.84 3.23
CA LYS A 234 4.28 17.90 3.19
C LYS A 234 3.06 17.48 2.38
N ASP A 235 3.27 16.94 1.19
CA ASP A 235 2.19 16.43 0.33
C ASP A 235 1.38 15.32 1.01
N LEU A 236 2.03 14.42 1.75
CA LEU A 236 1.35 13.39 2.54
C LEU A 236 0.45 14.01 3.62
N HIS A 237 0.96 14.98 4.37
CA HIS A 237 0.20 15.65 5.43
C HIS A 237 -0.96 16.46 4.87
N GLN A 238 -0.75 17.21 3.78
CA GLN A 238 -1.82 17.91 3.06
C GLN A 238 -2.89 16.90 2.59
N ASN A 239 -2.48 15.81 1.96
CA ASN A 239 -3.42 14.86 1.41
C ASN A 239 -4.19 14.09 2.49
N ILE A 240 -3.51 13.60 3.53
CA ILE A 240 -4.13 12.76 4.57
C ILE A 240 -4.90 13.60 5.58
N TYR A 241 -4.31 14.68 6.09
CA TYR A 241 -4.85 15.48 7.20
C TYR A 241 -5.45 16.83 6.76
N GLY A 242 -5.19 17.28 5.52
CA GLY A 242 -5.56 18.63 5.06
C GLY A 242 -4.70 19.71 5.68
N ASP A 243 -3.48 19.39 6.11
CA ASP A 243 -2.55 20.35 6.72
C ASP A 243 -1.61 20.93 5.66
N ASP A 244 -1.94 22.12 5.16
CA ASP A 244 -1.16 22.82 4.14
C ASP A 244 0.10 23.50 4.71
N ASN A 245 0.25 23.56 6.02
CA ASN A 245 1.35 24.26 6.69
C ASN A 245 2.26 23.31 7.47
N TYR A 246 2.19 22.02 7.19
CA TYR A 246 3.01 21.04 7.89
C TYR A 246 4.50 21.27 7.64
N GLU A 247 5.28 21.28 8.72
CA GLU A 247 6.73 21.35 8.66
C GLU A 247 7.35 19.98 9.04
N PRO A 248 8.08 19.36 8.10
CA PRO A 248 8.71 18.06 8.34
C PRO A 248 9.66 18.07 9.53
N SER A 249 9.67 16.96 10.26
CA SER A 249 10.53 16.77 11.43
C SER A 249 12.02 16.88 11.09
N GLN A 250 12.84 17.08 12.11
CA GLN A 250 14.30 17.06 11.93
C GLN A 250 14.78 15.69 11.40
N THR A 251 14.10 14.61 11.75
CA THR A 251 14.41 13.26 11.25
C THR A 251 14.27 13.18 9.73
N VAL A 252 13.21 13.74 9.16
CA VAL A 252 13.02 13.77 7.69
C VAL A 252 14.10 14.62 7.03
N LYS A 253 14.39 15.80 7.56
CA LYS A 253 15.43 16.71 7.05
C LYS A 253 16.82 16.07 7.07
N ASP A 254 17.18 15.41 8.17
CA ASP A 254 18.47 14.72 8.32
C ASP A 254 18.56 13.50 7.39
N THR A 255 17.46 12.79 7.17
CA THR A 255 17.39 11.64 6.25
C THR A 255 17.63 12.10 4.81
N GLU A 256 16.95 13.17 4.37
CA GLU A 256 17.14 13.77 3.05
C GLU A 256 18.59 14.20 2.84
N ALA A 257 19.16 14.91 3.82
CA ALA A 257 20.56 15.37 3.74
C ALA A 257 21.56 14.20 3.59
N LYS A 258 21.39 13.12 4.37
CA LYS A 258 22.22 11.91 4.26
C LYS A 258 22.09 11.22 2.90
N ILE A 259 20.87 11.18 2.33
CA ILE A 259 20.64 10.58 1.01
C ILE A 259 21.38 11.40 -0.05
N TYR A 260 21.23 12.72 -0.06
CA TYR A 260 21.89 13.57 -1.05
C TYR A 260 23.41 13.63 -0.89
N GLU A 261 23.92 13.60 0.35
CA GLU A 261 25.36 13.47 0.60
C GLU A 261 25.94 12.20 -0.02
N LYS A 262 25.23 11.07 0.11
CA LYS A 262 25.74 9.77 -0.34
C LYS A 262 25.48 9.48 -1.82
N PHE A 263 24.32 9.86 -2.35
CA PHE A 263 23.86 9.49 -3.70
C PHE A 263 23.82 10.67 -4.68
N GLY A 264 24.07 11.87 -4.19
CA GLY A 264 24.02 13.09 -4.99
C GLY A 264 22.63 13.66 -5.16
N TYR A 265 22.57 14.85 -5.70
CA TYR A 265 21.36 15.55 -6.16
C TYR A 265 21.65 16.15 -7.53
N VAL A 266 20.75 15.94 -8.47
CA VAL A 266 20.86 16.50 -9.84
C VAL A 266 19.96 17.72 -9.92
N GLU A 267 20.56 18.89 -10.08
CA GLU A 267 19.83 20.13 -10.38
C GLU A 267 19.19 19.99 -11.77
N LYS A 268 17.88 20.23 -11.85
CA LYS A 268 17.09 20.15 -13.08
C LYS A 268 16.84 21.52 -13.67
#